data_5b766ec44a8787d18b545caf307c9558
#
_entry.id   5b766ec44a8787d18b545caf307c9558
#
_cell.length_a   1.000
_cell.length_b   1.000
_cell.length_c   1.000
_cell.angle_alpha   90.00
_cell.angle_beta   90.00
_cell.angle_gamma   90.00
#
_symmetry.space_group_name_H-M   'P 1'
#
loop_
_entity.id
_entity.type
_entity.pdbx_description
1 polymer ?
#
loop_
_entity_poly.entity_id
_entity_poly.type
_entity_poly.pdbx_seq_one_letter_code
_entity_poly.pdbx_strand_id
1 'polypeptide(L)'
;MTLGKVSKSHKTPLRYPGGKSRAVTKISQFFPNLTDFTEYREPFLGGGSVALWVSQQFPHLDIWVNDLYEPLYNFWEKLRTNGDEMTYSLRNYKQTHPDHDSAKELFEESKIAVADRTKGDLNRAIAFYIINKCSFSGLSEASSFSKQASDSNFSMRGIEKLPEYSKIIRNWKITNVSYEFLLGGEDSFVYLDPPYEIGSNLYGKKGGMQKYFHHTNFSKACSEAKHHMVVSYNSSNLNKRRFNDWKAAEYEHTYTMRSTASYTMAQRQRKELVLTNF
;
A
#
# COMPACT_ATOMS: atom_id res chain seq x y z
N MET A 1 23.96 19.60 0.19
CA MET A 1 22.76 20.47 0.18
C MET A 1 21.82 20.00 1.27
N THR A 2 21.50 20.82 2.24
CA THR A 2 20.56 20.52 3.31
C THR A 2 19.19 20.37 2.71
N LEU A 3 18.58 19.18 2.84
CA LEU A 3 17.17 18.94 2.52
C LEU A 3 16.32 20.01 3.22
N GLY A 4 15.64 20.83 2.44
CA GLY A 4 14.75 21.87 2.96
C GLY A 4 13.72 21.24 3.91
N LYS A 5 13.17 22.03 4.85
CA LYS A 5 12.14 21.60 5.79
C LYS A 5 11.07 20.80 5.07
N VAL A 6 11.08 19.48 5.31
CA VAL A 6 10.08 18.53 4.79
C VAL A 6 8.70 19.05 5.18
N SER A 7 7.93 19.55 4.24
CA SER A 7 6.50 19.79 4.44
C SER A 7 5.88 18.49 4.93
N LYS A 8 4.91 18.52 5.85
CA LYS A 8 4.25 17.31 6.36
C LYS A 8 3.73 16.50 5.17
N SER A 9 4.41 15.41 4.83
CA SER A 9 3.98 14.55 3.74
C SER A 9 2.60 13.97 4.05
N HIS A 10 1.73 13.89 3.04
CA HIS A 10 0.43 13.25 3.18
C HIS A 10 0.65 11.76 3.47
N LYS A 11 0.08 11.29 4.58
CA LYS A 11 0.01 9.86 4.89
C LYS A 11 -1.00 9.20 3.96
N THR A 12 -0.84 7.90 3.73
CA THR A 12 -1.79 7.14 2.90
C THR A 12 -3.25 7.37 3.31
N PRO A 13 -4.20 7.45 2.35
CA PRO A 13 -5.63 7.49 2.64
C PRO A 13 -6.16 6.15 3.15
N LEU A 14 -5.42 5.05 2.99
CA LEU A 14 -5.84 3.69 3.34
C LEU A 14 -5.23 3.21 4.65
N ARG A 15 -5.93 2.28 5.29
CA ARG A 15 -5.40 1.41 6.33
C ARG A 15 -4.94 0.14 5.65
N TYR A 16 -3.64 -0.10 5.61
CA TYR A 16 -3.10 -1.26 4.88
C TYR A 16 -2.14 -2.06 5.77
N PRO A 17 -2.32 -3.40 5.88
CA PRO A 17 -1.41 -4.26 6.61
C PRO A 17 0.00 -4.14 6.03
N GLY A 18 1.01 -4.03 6.89
CA GLY A 18 2.39 -3.84 6.43
C GLY A 18 2.71 -2.45 5.86
N GLY A 19 1.74 -1.51 5.87
CA GLY A 19 1.93 -0.16 5.31
C GLY A 19 3.13 0.58 5.89
N LYS A 20 3.95 1.17 5.04
CA LYS A 20 5.24 1.77 5.36
C LYS A 20 5.18 3.23 5.86
N SER A 21 3.99 3.79 6.14
CA SER A 21 3.83 5.21 6.50
C SER A 21 4.71 5.68 7.68
N ARG A 22 5.05 4.79 8.61
CA ARG A 22 5.96 5.07 9.74
C ARG A 22 7.41 4.72 9.45
N ALA A 23 7.64 3.89 8.45
CA ALA A 23 8.95 3.39 8.07
C ALA A 23 9.58 4.20 6.93
N VAL A 24 8.78 4.99 6.19
CA VAL A 24 9.23 5.68 4.97
C VAL A 24 10.50 6.51 5.20
N THR A 25 10.58 7.23 6.30
CA THR A 25 11.77 8.04 6.65
C THR A 25 13.02 7.19 6.91
N LYS A 26 12.84 5.95 7.43
CA LYS A 26 13.95 5.02 7.62
C LYS A 26 14.34 4.35 6.31
N ILE A 27 13.36 3.92 5.54
CA ILE A 27 13.57 3.24 4.25
C ILE A 27 14.22 4.18 3.25
N SER A 28 13.80 5.45 3.19
CA SER A 28 14.34 6.43 2.26
C SER A 28 15.83 6.75 2.46
N GLN A 29 16.41 6.41 3.62
CA GLN A 29 17.86 6.53 3.84
C GLN A 29 18.67 5.53 3.01
N PHE A 30 18.04 4.49 2.50
CA PHE A 30 18.63 3.49 1.62
C PHE A 30 18.38 3.76 0.14
N PHE A 31 17.66 4.83 -0.20
CA PHE A 31 17.41 5.20 -1.59
C PHE A 31 18.67 5.84 -2.19
N PRO A 32 18.90 5.66 -3.48
CA PRO A 32 19.94 6.42 -4.18
C PRO A 32 19.55 7.90 -4.23
N ASN A 33 20.39 8.74 -4.80
CA ASN A 33 20.02 10.12 -5.06
C ASN A 33 18.94 10.17 -6.14
N LEU A 34 17.68 10.38 -5.77
CA LEU A 34 16.53 10.32 -6.69
C LEU A 34 16.51 11.47 -7.70
N THR A 35 17.37 12.49 -7.56
CA THR A 35 17.53 13.53 -8.58
C THR A 35 18.22 13.03 -9.84
N ASP A 36 18.88 11.87 -9.77
CA ASP A 36 19.62 11.27 -10.89
C ASP A 36 18.72 10.36 -11.77
N PHE A 37 17.45 10.19 -11.39
CA PHE A 37 16.48 9.37 -12.09
C PHE A 37 15.37 10.21 -12.72
N THR A 38 14.75 9.67 -13.77
CA THR A 38 13.57 10.24 -14.41
C THR A 38 12.30 9.46 -14.06
N GLU A 39 12.41 8.20 -13.63
CA GLU A 39 11.29 7.32 -13.35
C GLU A 39 11.45 6.57 -12.01
N TYR A 40 10.37 6.54 -11.25
CA TYR A 40 10.19 5.71 -10.06
C TYR A 40 9.13 4.64 -10.29
N ARG A 41 9.41 3.41 -9.85
CA ARG A 41 8.47 2.29 -9.95
C ARG A 41 8.21 1.63 -8.58
N GLU A 42 6.95 1.28 -8.34
CA GLU A 42 6.53 0.53 -7.13
C GLU A 42 5.57 -0.62 -7.53
N PRO A 43 6.11 -1.83 -7.82
CA PRO A 43 5.32 -2.99 -8.27
C PRO A 43 4.32 -3.53 -7.26
N PHE A 44 4.48 -3.25 -5.97
CA PHE A 44 3.63 -3.69 -4.86
C PHE A 44 3.13 -2.48 -4.09
N LEU A 45 2.21 -1.72 -4.68
CA LEU A 45 1.79 -0.40 -4.17
C LEU A 45 1.17 -0.47 -2.77
N GLY A 46 0.31 -1.46 -2.52
CA GLY A 46 -0.39 -1.57 -1.24
C GLY A 46 -1.08 -0.27 -0.83
N GLY A 47 -0.74 0.20 0.37
CA GLY A 47 -1.24 1.48 0.88
C GLY A 47 -0.63 2.72 0.24
N GLY A 48 0.28 2.63 -0.70
CA GLY A 48 0.87 3.74 -1.46
C GLY A 48 1.72 4.72 -0.64
N SER A 49 2.20 4.33 0.54
CA SER A 49 2.87 5.26 1.45
C SER A 49 4.21 5.77 0.91
N VAL A 50 4.96 4.91 0.22
CA VAL A 50 6.28 5.26 -0.33
C VAL A 50 6.11 6.05 -1.61
N ALA A 51 5.27 5.62 -2.55
CA ALA A 51 4.99 6.37 -3.78
C ALA A 51 4.44 7.77 -3.50
N LEU A 52 3.51 7.93 -2.53
CA LEU A 52 3.02 9.24 -2.11
C LEU A 52 4.15 10.13 -1.56
N TRP A 53 5.05 9.58 -0.77
CA TRP A 53 6.19 10.31 -0.25
C TRP A 53 7.15 10.72 -1.38
N VAL A 54 7.49 9.79 -2.28
CA VAL A 54 8.36 10.06 -3.45
C VAL A 54 7.76 11.16 -4.31
N SER A 55 6.47 11.07 -4.68
CA SER A 55 5.79 12.08 -5.51
C SER A 55 5.83 13.49 -4.93
N GLN A 56 5.82 13.59 -3.60
CA GLN A 56 5.84 14.89 -2.93
C GLN A 56 7.26 15.45 -2.76
N GLN A 57 8.27 14.59 -2.62
CA GLN A 57 9.66 15.00 -2.45
C GLN A 57 10.38 15.21 -3.79
N PHE A 58 9.99 14.47 -4.83
CA PHE A 58 10.63 14.41 -6.13
C PHE A 58 9.61 14.56 -7.27
N PRO A 59 9.00 15.76 -7.42
CA PRO A 59 7.89 15.99 -8.37
C PRO A 59 8.31 15.92 -9.84
N HIS A 60 9.60 15.80 -10.13
CA HIS A 60 10.14 15.64 -11.49
C HIS A 60 10.08 14.17 -11.98
N LEU A 61 9.87 13.20 -11.06
CA LEU A 61 9.84 11.79 -11.41
C LEU A 61 8.51 11.40 -12.05
N ASP A 62 8.59 10.64 -13.12
CA ASP A 62 7.48 9.87 -13.63
C ASP A 62 7.21 8.69 -12.69
N ILE A 63 5.98 8.55 -12.22
CA ILE A 63 5.61 7.56 -11.21
C ILE A 63 4.82 6.43 -11.86
N TRP A 64 5.38 5.22 -11.86
CA TRP A 64 4.68 4.01 -12.29
C TRP A 64 4.49 3.07 -11.11
N VAL A 65 3.23 2.90 -10.70
CA VAL A 65 2.84 2.03 -9.59
C VAL A 65 1.94 0.90 -10.07
N ASN A 66 1.97 -0.20 -9.33
CA ASN A 66 1.20 -1.38 -9.67
C ASN A 66 0.72 -2.10 -8.41
N ASP A 67 -0.42 -2.74 -8.50
CA ASP A 67 -0.83 -3.75 -7.51
C ASP A 67 -1.61 -4.86 -8.20
N LEU A 68 -1.31 -6.10 -7.85
CA LEU A 68 -1.99 -7.26 -8.43
C LEU A 68 -3.41 -7.45 -7.87
N TYR A 69 -3.70 -6.90 -6.68
CA TYR A 69 -5.02 -6.97 -6.07
C TYR A 69 -5.97 -5.98 -6.73
N GLU A 70 -6.81 -6.47 -7.63
CA GLU A 70 -7.68 -5.66 -8.50
C GLU A 70 -8.55 -4.65 -7.75
N PRO A 71 -9.22 -4.95 -6.62
CA PRO A 71 -10.01 -3.96 -5.91
C PRO A 71 -9.18 -2.78 -5.39
N LEU A 72 -7.93 -3.01 -5.00
CA LEU A 72 -7.00 -1.98 -4.55
C LEU A 72 -6.51 -1.13 -5.73
N TYR A 73 -6.12 -1.78 -6.84
CA TYR A 73 -5.80 -1.10 -8.09
C TYR A 73 -6.95 -0.19 -8.52
N ASN A 74 -8.17 -0.72 -8.56
CA ASN A 74 -9.37 0.03 -8.94
C ASN A 74 -9.62 1.24 -8.02
N PHE A 75 -9.41 1.07 -6.71
CA PHE A 75 -9.49 2.20 -5.76
C PHE A 75 -8.51 3.32 -6.13
N TRP A 76 -7.23 3.01 -6.36
CA TRP A 76 -6.22 4.00 -6.69
C TRP A 76 -6.49 4.67 -8.04
N GLU A 77 -6.91 3.89 -9.04
CA GLU A 77 -7.24 4.41 -10.37
C GLU A 77 -8.47 5.34 -10.32
N LYS A 78 -9.53 4.97 -9.56
CA LYS A 78 -10.70 5.83 -9.41
C LYS A 78 -10.44 7.04 -8.50
N LEU A 79 -9.60 6.92 -7.50
CA LEU A 79 -9.15 8.09 -6.74
C LEU A 79 -8.41 9.08 -7.64
N ARG A 80 -7.58 8.58 -8.58
CA ARG A 80 -6.85 9.40 -9.55
C ARG A 80 -7.78 10.12 -10.52
N THR A 81 -8.78 9.41 -11.07
CA THR A 81 -9.64 9.92 -12.16
C THR A 81 -10.94 10.56 -11.68
N ASN A 82 -11.49 10.12 -10.56
CA ASN A 82 -12.82 10.48 -10.05
C ASN A 82 -12.81 10.92 -8.57
N GLY A 83 -11.71 11.51 -8.09
CA GLY A 83 -11.53 11.83 -6.67
C GLY A 83 -12.61 12.72 -6.06
N ASP A 84 -13.11 13.70 -6.80
CA ASP A 84 -14.18 14.60 -6.34
C ASP A 84 -15.52 13.86 -6.25
N GLU A 85 -15.84 13.03 -7.25
CA GLU A 85 -17.08 12.23 -7.28
C GLU A 85 -17.08 11.16 -6.18
N MET A 86 -15.94 10.49 -5.95
CA MET A 86 -15.76 9.60 -4.80
C MET A 86 -15.99 10.33 -3.48
N THR A 87 -15.44 11.51 -3.33
CA THR A 87 -15.58 12.33 -2.12
C THR A 87 -17.05 12.68 -1.88
N TYR A 88 -17.76 13.13 -2.91
CA TYR A 88 -19.18 13.46 -2.84
C TYR A 88 -20.01 12.26 -2.39
N SER A 89 -19.83 11.12 -3.03
CA SER A 89 -20.56 9.89 -2.72
C SER A 89 -20.27 9.38 -1.30
N LEU A 90 -18.98 9.37 -0.89
CA LEU A 90 -18.57 8.95 0.45
C LEU A 90 -19.10 9.88 1.55
N ARG A 91 -19.17 11.19 1.29
CA ARG A 91 -19.77 12.17 2.18
C ARG A 91 -21.25 11.85 2.40
N ASN A 92 -21.98 11.61 1.31
CA ASN A 92 -23.38 11.25 1.37
C ASN A 92 -23.60 9.95 2.17
N TYR A 93 -22.84 8.90 1.89
CA TYR A 93 -22.90 7.65 2.67
C TYR A 93 -22.62 7.87 4.15
N LYS A 94 -21.62 8.70 4.51
CA LYS A 94 -21.31 8.99 5.92
C LYS A 94 -22.42 9.77 6.62
N GLN A 95 -23.13 10.63 5.91
CA GLN A 95 -24.27 11.40 6.44
C GLN A 95 -25.54 10.57 6.59
N THR A 96 -25.81 9.67 5.66
CA THR A 96 -27.02 8.81 5.65
C THR A 96 -26.87 7.57 6.54
N HIS A 97 -25.65 7.23 6.97
CA HIS A 97 -25.36 6.10 7.88
C HIS A 97 -24.62 6.59 9.13
N PRO A 98 -25.29 7.40 9.98
CA PRO A 98 -24.62 8.08 11.11
C PRO A 98 -24.37 7.18 12.32
N ASP A 99 -25.20 6.16 12.52
CA ASP A 99 -25.15 5.25 13.66
C ASP A 99 -24.43 3.93 13.35
N HIS A 100 -24.28 3.11 14.39
CA HIS A 100 -23.56 1.85 14.29
C HIS A 100 -24.24 0.80 13.39
N ASP A 101 -25.59 0.72 13.44
CA ASP A 101 -26.31 -0.34 12.74
C ASP A 101 -26.38 -0.02 11.25
N SER A 102 -26.69 1.20 10.88
CA SER A 102 -26.65 1.68 9.50
C SER A 102 -25.23 1.61 8.90
N ALA A 103 -24.18 1.95 9.68
CA ALA A 103 -22.81 1.82 9.21
C ALA A 103 -22.38 0.36 9.00
N LYS A 104 -22.93 -0.58 9.78
CA LYS A 104 -22.70 -2.02 9.59
C LYS A 104 -23.43 -2.53 8.34
N GLU A 105 -24.65 -2.10 8.11
CA GLU A 105 -25.40 -2.40 6.88
C GLU A 105 -24.65 -1.93 5.64
N LEU A 106 -24.23 -0.66 5.62
CA LEU A 106 -23.40 -0.10 4.56
C LEU A 106 -22.10 -0.91 4.33
N PHE A 107 -21.46 -1.39 5.39
CA PHE A 107 -20.26 -2.23 5.29
C PHE A 107 -20.56 -3.59 4.63
N GLU A 108 -21.65 -4.26 5.00
CA GLU A 108 -22.02 -5.56 4.41
C GLU A 108 -22.46 -5.40 2.94
N GLU A 109 -23.20 -4.36 2.61
CA GLU A 109 -23.53 -4.01 1.22
C GLU A 109 -22.27 -3.72 0.39
N SER A 110 -21.30 -3.00 0.97
CA SER A 110 -20.02 -2.69 0.34
C SER A 110 -19.21 -3.96 0.06
N LYS A 111 -19.26 -4.98 0.92
CA LYS A 111 -18.60 -6.27 0.68
C LYS A 111 -19.16 -7.00 -0.54
N ILE A 112 -20.45 -6.87 -0.79
CA ILE A 112 -21.09 -7.42 -1.98
C ILE A 112 -20.68 -6.58 -3.20
N ALA A 113 -20.79 -5.26 -3.10
CA ALA A 113 -20.55 -4.34 -4.20
C ALA A 113 -19.13 -4.38 -4.73
N VAL A 114 -18.09 -4.54 -3.88
CA VAL A 114 -16.68 -4.58 -4.30
C VAL A 114 -16.39 -5.76 -5.24
N ALA A 115 -17.08 -6.87 -5.07
CA ALA A 115 -16.92 -8.09 -5.87
C ALA A 115 -17.80 -8.11 -7.12
N ASP A 116 -18.85 -7.29 -7.15
CA ASP A 116 -19.86 -7.27 -8.22
C ASP A 116 -19.41 -6.37 -9.39
N ARG A 117 -18.91 -6.97 -10.45
CA ARG A 117 -18.45 -6.24 -11.64
C ARG A 117 -19.56 -5.51 -12.41
N THR A 118 -20.83 -5.78 -12.13
CA THR A 118 -21.96 -5.06 -12.74
C THR A 118 -22.19 -3.67 -12.14
N LYS A 119 -21.62 -3.40 -10.95
CA LYS A 119 -21.79 -2.12 -10.23
C LYS A 119 -20.96 -0.96 -10.81
N GLY A 120 -20.10 -1.20 -11.77
CA GLY A 120 -19.18 -0.21 -12.32
C GLY A 120 -18.00 0.10 -11.37
N ASP A 121 -16.90 0.49 -11.97
CA ASP A 121 -15.61 0.59 -11.24
C ASP A 121 -15.61 1.66 -10.16
N LEU A 122 -16.26 2.79 -10.36
CA LEU A 122 -16.33 3.86 -9.36
C LEU A 122 -17.08 3.41 -8.11
N ASN A 123 -18.25 2.77 -8.25
CA ASN A 123 -19.00 2.26 -7.11
C ASN A 123 -18.24 1.17 -6.36
N ARG A 124 -17.50 0.33 -7.06
CA ARG A 124 -16.62 -0.69 -6.48
C ARG A 124 -15.44 -0.06 -5.71
N ALA A 125 -14.87 1.02 -6.21
CA ALA A 125 -13.80 1.75 -5.53
C ALA A 125 -14.31 2.44 -4.25
N ILE A 126 -15.51 3.03 -4.29
CA ILE A 126 -16.19 3.60 -3.12
C ILE A 126 -16.45 2.52 -2.07
N ALA A 127 -17.00 1.37 -2.48
CA ALA A 127 -17.24 0.22 -1.62
C ALA A 127 -15.94 -0.29 -0.97
N PHE A 128 -14.84 -0.38 -1.74
CA PHE A 128 -13.53 -0.75 -1.23
C PHE A 128 -13.05 0.20 -0.12
N TYR A 129 -13.20 1.51 -0.31
CA TYR A 129 -12.83 2.50 0.71
C TYR A 129 -13.65 2.34 2.00
N ILE A 130 -14.97 2.13 1.89
CA ILE A 130 -15.86 1.90 3.04
C ILE A 130 -15.42 0.67 3.82
N ILE A 131 -15.21 -0.47 3.15
CA ILE A 131 -14.71 -1.69 3.78
C ILE A 131 -13.37 -1.45 4.48
N ASN A 132 -12.44 -0.82 3.81
CA ASN A 132 -11.11 -0.53 4.36
C ASN A 132 -11.19 0.32 5.63
N LYS A 133 -12.10 1.30 5.67
CA LYS A 133 -12.25 2.21 6.80
C LYS A 133 -13.06 1.61 7.95
N CYS A 134 -14.05 0.78 7.67
CA CYS A 134 -14.96 0.21 8.68
C CYS A 134 -14.52 -1.17 9.19
N SER A 135 -13.48 -1.79 8.62
CA SER A 135 -12.98 -3.10 9.06
C SER A 135 -12.02 -3.02 10.24
N PHE A 136 -11.89 -4.12 10.96
CA PHE A 136 -11.03 -4.24 12.15
C PHE A 136 -9.56 -3.87 11.85
N SER A 137 -8.97 -4.37 10.75
CA SER A 137 -7.55 -4.19 10.43
C SER A 137 -7.27 -3.51 9.09
N GLY A 138 -8.27 -2.92 8.44
CA GLY A 138 -8.11 -2.37 7.09
C GLY A 138 -7.95 -3.44 6.01
N LEU A 139 -8.16 -4.70 6.38
CA LEU A 139 -8.28 -5.80 5.44
C LEU A 139 -9.58 -5.62 4.64
N SER A 140 -9.58 -6.11 3.42
CA SER A 140 -10.71 -5.96 2.50
C SER A 140 -11.82 -7.00 2.73
N GLU A 141 -12.22 -7.70 1.71
CA GLU A 141 -13.40 -8.60 1.65
C GLU A 141 -13.49 -9.67 2.75
N ALA A 142 -12.37 -10.13 3.27
CA ALA A 142 -12.32 -11.17 4.32
C ALA A 142 -12.46 -10.62 5.76
N SER A 143 -12.60 -9.30 5.92
CA SER A 143 -12.63 -8.67 7.24
C SER A 143 -14.03 -8.59 7.84
N SER A 144 -14.06 -8.47 9.17
CA SER A 144 -15.28 -8.19 9.92
C SER A 144 -15.44 -6.69 10.16
N PHE A 145 -16.68 -6.24 10.28
CA PHE A 145 -17.02 -4.90 10.70
C PHE A 145 -16.43 -4.59 12.07
N SER A 146 -15.98 -3.38 12.26
CA SER A 146 -15.51 -2.87 13.55
C SER A 146 -16.15 -1.52 13.83
N LYS A 147 -16.97 -1.46 14.91
CA LYS A 147 -17.58 -0.22 15.37
C LYS A 147 -16.53 0.87 15.59
N GLN A 148 -15.48 0.58 16.36
CA GLN A 148 -14.40 1.53 16.63
C GLN A 148 -13.73 2.01 15.32
N ALA A 149 -13.54 1.14 14.33
CA ALA A 149 -12.95 1.52 13.07
C ALA A 149 -13.90 2.41 12.26
N SER A 150 -15.19 2.08 12.21
CA SER A 150 -16.21 2.88 11.55
C SER A 150 -16.28 4.30 12.13
N ASP A 151 -16.26 4.44 13.45
CA ASP A 151 -16.33 5.74 14.12
C ASP A 151 -15.05 6.57 13.90
N SER A 152 -13.88 5.95 14.00
CA SER A 152 -12.61 6.68 14.02
C SER A 152 -11.95 6.83 12.64
N ASN A 153 -12.14 5.88 11.71
CA ASN A 153 -11.44 5.87 10.43
C ASN A 153 -12.33 6.22 9.24
N PHE A 154 -13.62 5.85 9.25
CA PHE A 154 -14.59 6.34 8.25
C PHE A 154 -15.11 7.70 8.70
N SER A 155 -14.29 8.72 8.59
CA SER A 155 -14.54 10.07 9.12
C SER A 155 -14.66 11.11 8.00
N MET A 156 -15.50 12.13 8.20
CA MET A 156 -15.61 13.26 7.28
C MET A 156 -14.25 13.88 6.97
N ARG A 157 -13.41 14.09 7.99
CA ARG A 157 -12.04 14.61 7.79
C ARG A 157 -11.20 13.75 6.85
N GLY A 158 -11.35 12.43 6.89
CA GLY A 158 -10.63 11.50 6.00
C GLY A 158 -11.15 11.57 4.58
N ILE A 159 -12.48 11.67 4.43
CA ILE A 159 -13.18 11.79 3.14
C ILE A 159 -12.82 13.11 2.45
N GLU A 160 -12.88 14.22 3.15
CA GLU A 160 -12.57 15.57 2.64
C GLU A 160 -11.13 15.74 2.14
N LYS A 161 -10.22 14.84 2.51
CA LYS A 161 -8.84 14.84 2.03
C LYS A 161 -8.64 14.08 0.71
N LEU A 162 -9.60 13.30 0.24
CA LEU A 162 -9.42 12.51 -0.98
C LEU A 162 -9.09 13.36 -2.22
N PRO A 163 -9.66 14.56 -2.43
CA PRO A 163 -9.28 15.42 -3.55
C PRO A 163 -7.81 15.86 -3.51
N GLU A 164 -7.21 16.01 -2.32
CA GLU A 164 -5.78 16.33 -2.19
C GLU A 164 -4.91 15.16 -2.69
N TYR A 165 -5.28 13.92 -2.34
CA TYR A 165 -4.61 12.72 -2.87
C TYR A 165 -4.79 12.58 -4.37
N SER A 166 -5.99 12.80 -4.89
CA SER A 166 -6.27 12.79 -6.34
C SER A 166 -5.33 13.75 -7.10
N LYS A 167 -5.11 14.97 -6.56
CA LYS A 167 -4.17 15.94 -7.14
C LYS A 167 -2.73 15.43 -7.13
N ILE A 168 -2.28 14.79 -6.03
CA ILE A 168 -0.91 14.27 -5.92
C ILE A 168 -0.67 13.15 -6.94
N ILE A 169 -1.65 12.25 -7.09
CA ILE A 169 -1.48 11.04 -7.91
C ILE A 169 -1.96 11.18 -9.35
N ARG A 170 -2.41 12.36 -9.76
CA ARG A 170 -3.06 12.58 -11.06
C ARG A 170 -2.21 12.13 -12.26
N ASN A 171 -0.90 12.25 -12.15
CA ASN A 171 0.05 11.88 -13.20
C ASN A 171 0.64 10.47 -13.02
N TRP A 172 0.20 9.71 -12.02
CA TRP A 172 0.68 8.36 -11.85
C TRP A 172 0.20 7.47 -13.00
N LYS A 173 1.08 6.62 -13.48
CA LYS A 173 0.72 5.44 -14.27
C LYS A 173 0.41 4.32 -13.27
N ILE A 174 -0.85 3.90 -13.21
CA ILE A 174 -1.32 2.85 -12.30
C ILE A 174 -1.69 1.62 -13.12
N THR A 175 -1.18 0.45 -12.75
CA THR A 175 -1.40 -0.80 -13.49
C THR A 175 -1.84 -1.94 -12.58
N ASN A 176 -2.48 -2.94 -13.17
CA ASN A 176 -2.88 -4.18 -12.51
C ASN A 176 -2.33 -5.36 -13.33
N VAL A 177 -1.03 -5.54 -13.28
CA VAL A 177 -0.29 -6.57 -14.01
C VAL A 177 0.66 -7.31 -13.06
N SER A 178 1.32 -8.36 -13.53
CA SER A 178 2.37 -9.00 -12.74
C SER A 178 3.57 -8.06 -12.54
N TYR A 179 4.22 -8.15 -11.38
CA TYR A 179 5.34 -7.27 -11.00
C TYR A 179 6.50 -7.31 -12.00
N GLU A 180 6.68 -8.43 -12.70
CA GLU A 180 7.73 -8.60 -13.70
C GLU A 180 7.67 -7.57 -14.83
N PHE A 181 6.47 -7.08 -15.16
CA PHE A 181 6.32 -6.02 -16.17
C PHE A 181 7.00 -4.72 -15.76
N LEU A 182 7.06 -4.43 -14.45
CA LEU A 182 7.70 -3.23 -13.93
C LEU A 182 9.21 -3.41 -13.72
N LEU A 183 9.73 -4.63 -13.85
CA LEU A 183 11.16 -4.93 -13.84
C LEU A 183 11.78 -4.94 -15.26
N GLY A 184 10.96 -4.80 -16.31
CA GLY A 184 11.43 -4.66 -17.67
C GLY A 184 11.98 -3.25 -17.96
N GLY A 185 12.92 -3.14 -18.91
CA GLY A 185 13.63 -1.89 -19.21
C GLY A 185 14.86 -1.71 -18.31
N GLU A 186 15.33 -0.47 -18.20
CA GLU A 186 16.56 -0.13 -17.46
C GLU A 186 16.48 1.29 -16.88
N ASP A 187 17.42 1.63 -16.01
CA ASP A 187 17.69 3.00 -15.49
C ASP A 187 16.58 3.67 -14.65
N SER A 188 15.60 2.91 -14.17
CA SER A 188 14.62 3.43 -13.20
C SER A 188 15.06 3.14 -11.76
N PHE A 189 14.54 3.91 -10.81
CA PHE A 189 14.58 3.49 -9.41
C PHE A 189 13.32 2.70 -9.05
N VAL A 190 13.48 1.48 -8.54
CA VAL A 190 12.38 0.57 -8.20
C VAL A 190 12.38 0.26 -6.72
N TYR A 191 11.28 0.56 -6.04
CA TYR A 191 11.03 0.13 -4.66
C TYR A 191 10.08 -1.06 -4.62
N LEU A 192 10.46 -2.11 -3.89
CA LEU A 192 9.77 -3.39 -3.85
C LEU A 192 9.43 -3.77 -2.40
N ASP A 193 8.13 -3.94 -2.12
CA ASP A 193 7.60 -4.39 -0.83
C ASP A 193 6.69 -5.63 -1.05
N PRO A 194 7.26 -6.77 -1.48
CA PRO A 194 6.49 -7.95 -1.82
C PRO A 194 5.77 -8.54 -0.59
N PRO A 195 4.78 -9.42 -0.78
CA PRO A 195 4.19 -10.17 0.32
C PRO A 195 5.27 -10.88 1.14
N TYR A 196 5.22 -10.73 2.47
CA TYR A 196 6.22 -11.34 3.36
C TYR A 196 5.97 -12.82 3.55
N GLU A 197 7.04 -13.60 3.67
CA GLU A 197 7.00 -15.02 3.98
C GLU A 197 6.70 -15.23 5.47
N ILE A 198 5.45 -15.03 5.85
CA ILE A 198 4.95 -15.17 7.22
C ILE A 198 3.72 -16.09 7.23
N GLY A 199 3.50 -16.82 8.32
CA GLY A 199 2.40 -17.79 8.47
C GLY A 199 0.99 -17.19 8.57
N SER A 200 0.76 -15.95 8.12
CA SER A 200 -0.53 -15.27 8.23
C SER A 200 -1.16 -14.97 6.85
N ASN A 201 -2.47 -15.09 6.75
CA ASN A 201 -3.24 -14.86 5.52
C ASN A 201 -3.62 -13.36 5.38
N LEU A 202 -2.63 -12.47 5.18
CA LEU A 202 -2.86 -11.02 5.23
C LEU A 202 -3.30 -10.40 3.90
N TYR A 203 -2.99 -11.00 2.75
CA TYR A 203 -3.17 -10.36 1.45
C TYR A 203 -4.08 -11.16 0.51
N GLY A 204 -5.03 -10.46 -0.12
CA GLY A 204 -5.98 -11.04 -1.07
C GLY A 204 -7.08 -11.88 -0.43
N LYS A 205 -8.02 -12.37 -1.26
CA LYS A 205 -9.12 -13.22 -0.81
C LYS A 205 -8.56 -14.52 -0.19
N LYS A 206 -8.82 -14.75 1.10
CA LYS A 206 -8.31 -15.92 1.86
C LYS A 206 -6.78 -16.08 1.89
N GLY A 207 -6.01 -14.96 1.76
CA GLY A 207 -4.55 -15.00 1.76
C GLY A 207 -3.91 -15.56 0.49
N GLY A 208 -4.66 -15.66 -0.62
CA GLY A 208 -4.19 -16.27 -1.86
C GLY A 208 -2.95 -15.60 -2.44
N MET A 209 -2.86 -14.27 -2.39
CA MET A 209 -1.71 -13.54 -2.93
C MET A 209 -0.40 -13.83 -2.19
N GLN A 210 -0.46 -14.12 -0.91
CA GLN A 210 0.71 -14.49 -0.11
C GLN A 210 1.10 -15.96 -0.31
N LYS A 211 0.12 -16.86 -0.35
CA LYS A 211 0.34 -18.31 -0.52
C LYS A 211 1.01 -18.68 -1.83
N TYR A 212 0.69 -17.95 -2.90
CA TYR A 212 1.15 -18.25 -4.27
C TYR A 212 2.29 -17.35 -4.73
N PHE A 213 2.85 -16.52 -3.85
CA PHE A 213 4.01 -15.69 -4.19
C PHE A 213 5.30 -16.52 -4.13
N HIS A 214 5.97 -16.63 -5.28
CA HIS A 214 7.19 -17.42 -5.43
C HIS A 214 8.44 -16.57 -5.14
N HIS A 215 8.86 -16.50 -3.88
CA HIS A 215 9.97 -15.67 -3.42
C HIS A 215 11.31 -15.93 -4.12
N THR A 216 11.58 -17.19 -4.53
CA THR A 216 12.79 -17.54 -5.29
C THR A 216 12.73 -17.00 -6.73
N ASN A 217 11.59 -17.09 -7.40
CA ASN A 217 11.41 -16.51 -8.73
C ASN A 217 11.51 -14.99 -8.67
N PHE A 218 10.94 -14.39 -7.62
CA PHE A 218 11.04 -12.95 -7.39
C PHE A 218 12.50 -12.49 -7.23
N SER A 219 13.30 -13.15 -6.39
CA SER A 219 14.70 -12.77 -6.21
C SER A 219 15.51 -12.93 -7.51
N LYS A 220 15.24 -13.98 -8.29
CA LYS A 220 15.85 -14.17 -9.61
C LYS A 220 15.48 -13.05 -10.57
N ALA A 221 14.19 -12.71 -10.69
CA ALA A 221 13.74 -11.59 -11.54
C ALA A 221 14.37 -10.26 -11.14
N CYS A 222 14.52 -9.99 -9.83
CA CYS A 222 15.22 -8.81 -9.35
C CYS A 222 16.72 -8.82 -9.74
N SER A 223 17.39 -9.97 -9.68
CA SER A 223 18.80 -10.07 -10.04
C SER A 223 19.06 -9.92 -11.54
N GLU A 224 18.08 -10.23 -12.37
CA GLU A 224 18.15 -10.09 -13.84
C GLU A 224 17.79 -8.69 -14.34
N ALA A 225 17.10 -7.90 -13.51
CA ALA A 225 16.64 -6.55 -13.87
C ALA A 225 17.78 -5.52 -13.81
N LYS A 226 17.72 -4.52 -14.72
CA LYS A 226 18.75 -3.49 -14.88
C LYS A 226 18.36 -2.15 -14.25
N HIS A 227 17.80 -2.19 -13.05
CA HIS A 227 17.35 -1.03 -12.31
C HIS A 227 18.12 -0.87 -11.01
N HIS A 228 18.14 0.35 -10.44
CA HIS A 228 18.51 0.55 -9.06
C HIS A 228 17.33 0.16 -8.17
N MET A 229 17.51 -0.84 -7.32
CA MET A 229 16.41 -1.44 -6.57
C MET A 229 16.64 -1.42 -5.07
N VAL A 230 15.56 -1.16 -4.35
CA VAL A 230 15.46 -1.34 -2.89
C VAL A 230 14.31 -2.29 -2.60
N VAL A 231 14.60 -3.40 -1.91
CA VAL A 231 13.61 -4.39 -1.50
C VAL A 231 13.44 -4.34 0.01
N SER A 232 12.21 -4.19 0.48
CA SER A 232 11.84 -4.37 1.90
C SER A 232 11.33 -5.78 2.14
N TYR A 233 11.83 -6.42 3.21
CA TYR A 233 11.41 -7.76 3.62
C TYR A 233 11.41 -7.90 5.14
N ASN A 234 10.72 -8.93 5.68
CA ASN A 234 11.01 -9.38 7.03
C ASN A 234 12.42 -9.99 7.09
N SER A 235 13.17 -9.67 8.15
CA SER A 235 14.52 -10.23 8.31
C SER A 235 14.46 -11.74 8.53
N SER A 236 15.11 -12.48 7.64
CA SER A 236 15.32 -13.92 7.76
C SER A 236 16.63 -14.33 7.05
N ASN A 237 17.23 -15.42 7.51
CA ASN A 237 18.42 -15.98 6.86
C ASN A 237 18.11 -16.47 5.43
N LEU A 238 16.87 -16.86 5.17
CA LEU A 238 16.46 -17.30 3.84
C LEU A 238 16.39 -16.13 2.86
N ASN A 239 15.82 -15.00 3.26
CA ASN A 239 15.78 -13.80 2.42
C ASN A 239 17.18 -13.24 2.16
N LYS A 240 18.07 -13.23 3.17
CA LYS A 240 19.46 -12.85 2.98
C LYS A 240 20.20 -13.76 1.99
N ARG A 241 19.93 -15.07 2.00
CA ARG A 241 20.51 -16.01 1.03
C ARG A 241 19.99 -15.84 -0.38
N ARG A 242 18.71 -15.49 -0.54
CA ARG A 242 18.13 -15.23 -1.87
C ARG A 242 18.71 -14.00 -2.56
N PHE A 243 19.22 -13.06 -1.77
CA PHE A 243 19.83 -11.80 -2.23
C PHE A 243 21.28 -11.68 -1.73
N ASN A 244 22.05 -12.78 -1.82
CA ASN A 244 23.42 -12.86 -1.26
C ASN A 244 24.40 -11.84 -1.85
N ASP A 245 24.18 -11.42 -3.10
CA ASP A 245 25.02 -10.44 -3.81
C ASP A 245 24.57 -8.98 -3.57
N TRP A 246 23.49 -8.77 -2.81
CA TRP A 246 22.97 -7.46 -2.50
C TRP A 246 23.45 -6.96 -1.13
N LYS A 247 23.58 -5.65 -1.00
CA LYS A 247 23.81 -5.04 0.32
C LYS A 247 22.59 -5.23 1.19
N ALA A 248 22.78 -5.69 2.42
CA ALA A 248 21.73 -5.97 3.36
C ALA A 248 21.86 -5.10 4.62
N ALA A 249 20.81 -4.40 4.99
CA ALA A 249 20.71 -3.64 6.23
C ALA A 249 19.46 -4.05 7.00
N GLU A 250 19.54 -4.01 8.33
CA GLU A 250 18.41 -4.31 9.21
C GLU A 250 18.05 -3.09 10.06
N TYR A 251 16.75 -2.86 10.25
CA TYR A 251 16.29 -1.87 11.21
C TYR A 251 15.10 -2.41 12.03
N GLU A 252 14.97 -1.90 13.26
CA GLU A 252 13.85 -2.26 14.11
C GLU A 252 12.58 -1.51 13.70
N HIS A 253 11.49 -2.26 13.52
CA HIS A 253 10.18 -1.70 13.23
C HIS A 253 9.12 -2.24 14.18
N THR A 254 8.33 -1.32 14.77
CA THR A 254 7.24 -1.67 15.66
C THR A 254 5.92 -1.67 14.89
N TYR A 255 5.34 -2.84 14.72
CA TYR A 255 4.01 -2.98 14.13
C TYR A 255 2.93 -2.64 15.15
N THR A 256 2.05 -1.71 14.81
CA THR A 256 0.97 -1.23 15.69
C THR A 256 -0.37 -1.92 15.49
N MET A 257 -0.50 -2.83 14.55
CA MET A 257 -1.71 -3.63 14.42
C MET A 257 -1.78 -4.62 15.59
N ARG A 258 -2.71 -4.38 16.49
CA ARG A 258 -3.06 -5.31 17.58
C ARG A 258 -3.72 -6.52 16.95
N SER A 259 -3.02 -7.62 16.78
CA SER A 259 -3.68 -8.93 16.75
C SER A 259 -3.93 -9.35 18.18
N THR A 260 -5.07 -9.98 18.39
CA THR A 260 -5.61 -10.47 19.67
C THR A 260 -4.57 -11.14 20.59
N ALA A 261 -4.66 -10.81 21.86
CA ALA A 261 -4.34 -11.48 23.15
C ALA A 261 -3.12 -12.38 23.33
N SER A 262 -2.42 -12.85 22.30
CA SER A 262 -1.34 -13.85 22.43
C SER A 262 0.05 -13.41 21.99
N TYR A 263 0.26 -12.13 21.63
CA TYR A 263 1.57 -11.63 21.21
C TYR A 263 2.37 -11.09 22.40
N THR A 264 3.52 -11.71 22.68
CA THR A 264 4.52 -11.20 23.62
C THR A 264 5.16 -9.91 23.11
N MET A 265 5.74 -9.08 24.01
CA MET A 265 6.42 -7.83 23.62
C MET A 265 7.52 -8.07 22.56
N ALA A 266 8.22 -9.20 22.61
CA ALA A 266 9.25 -9.59 21.63
C ALA A 266 8.71 -9.81 20.22
N GLN A 267 7.42 -10.13 20.06
CA GLN A 267 6.78 -10.30 18.75
C GLN A 267 6.29 -8.97 18.15
N ARG A 268 6.30 -7.89 18.92
CA ARG A 268 5.95 -6.53 18.45
C ARG A 268 7.12 -5.81 17.78
N GLN A 269 8.35 -6.14 18.18
CA GLN A 269 9.57 -5.62 17.57
C GLN A 269 10.08 -6.66 16.58
N ARG A 270 9.87 -6.41 15.30
CA ARG A 270 10.42 -7.23 14.22
C ARG A 270 11.54 -6.47 13.54
N LYS A 271 12.59 -7.19 13.18
CA LYS A 271 13.63 -6.64 12.32
C LYS A 271 13.13 -6.68 10.88
N GLU A 272 13.13 -5.51 10.27
CA GLU A 272 12.94 -5.35 8.84
C GLU A 272 14.28 -5.44 8.16
N LEU A 273 14.30 -6.05 6.98
CA LEU A 273 15.46 -6.17 6.10
C LEU A 273 15.27 -5.22 4.92
N VAL A 274 16.29 -4.44 4.64
CA VAL A 274 16.40 -3.65 3.41
C VAL A 274 17.54 -4.18 2.59
N LEU A 275 17.30 -4.47 1.33
CA LEU A 275 18.23 -4.99 0.36
C LEU A 275 18.40 -3.99 -0.78
N THR A 276 19.65 -3.74 -1.22
CA THR A 276 19.96 -2.84 -2.33
C THR A 276 20.97 -3.47 -3.27
N ASN A 277 20.82 -3.26 -4.57
CA ASN A 277 21.71 -3.83 -5.60
C ASN A 277 22.77 -2.85 -6.13
N PHE A 278 22.92 -1.67 -5.48
CA PHE A 278 23.87 -0.61 -5.86
C PHE A 278 24.77 -0.19 -4.71
#